data_6b8f7b653f76c69564a2af377f57fb35
#
_entry.id   6b8f7b653f76c69564a2af377f57fb35
#
_cell.length_a   1.000
_cell.length_b   1.000
_cell.length_c   1.000
_cell.angle_alpha   90.00
_cell.angle_beta   90.00
_cell.angle_gamma   90.00
#
_symmetry.space_group_name_H-M   'P 1'
#
loop_
_entity.id
_entity.type
_entity.pdbx_description
1 polymer ?
#
loop_
_entity_poly.entity_id
_entity_poly.type
_entity_poly.pdbx_seq_one_letter_code
_entity_poly.pdbx_strand_id
1 'polypeptide(L)'
;KVEKIRATFKVLDLFLEAAEEFGYKKTDDFNNGNNEGMGYFPFTIKNGFRCSTAVGYLNPIKKRKNLKIVTNAHIKNIQFENKKAISVNYWINNNLVNVKSNKEIILSAGTIGSPHILQASGIGPGEILKKNSIDVIKDHQSVGRNLTDHLMLRPVYKIKNLETLNNIYYSVTKKILTGLQFFFLRKGPLTVGASYVCGFVKSDSHLETPNLQFHISPASTDQLGKSSLHKFPAFTPTITNVRPTSRGSIELNSPDTRVSPKIKMNYLS
;
A
#
# COMPACT_ATOMS: atom_id res chain seq x y z
N LYS A 1 -10.93 -4.51 -11.78
CA LYS A 1 -12.34 -4.26 -11.49
C LYS A 1 -12.48 -3.85 -10.04
N VAL A 2 -13.42 -2.93 -9.74
CA VAL A 2 -13.79 -2.49 -8.39
C VAL A 2 -15.23 -2.93 -8.15
N GLU A 3 -15.50 -3.51 -6.96
CA GLU A 3 -16.83 -3.99 -6.56
C GLU A 3 -17.13 -3.53 -5.13
N LYS A 4 -18.42 -3.41 -4.79
CA LYS A 4 -18.88 -3.19 -3.42
C LYS A 4 -18.48 -4.38 -2.54
N ILE A 5 -18.32 -4.13 -1.24
CA ILE A 5 -17.97 -5.15 -0.25
C ILE A 5 -18.99 -6.29 -0.22
N ARG A 6 -18.52 -7.51 0.02
CA ARG A 6 -19.35 -8.74 0.05
C ARG A 6 -19.43 -9.37 1.44
N ALA A 7 -19.00 -8.64 2.46
CA ALA A 7 -19.08 -9.03 3.86
C ALA A 7 -19.29 -7.81 4.75
N THR A 8 -20.11 -7.95 5.76
CA THR A 8 -20.37 -6.92 6.77
C THR A 8 -20.33 -7.54 8.17
N PHE A 9 -20.21 -6.71 9.19
CA PHE A 9 -20.29 -7.09 10.61
C PHE A 9 -21.14 -6.07 11.34
N LYS A 10 -22.02 -6.52 12.23
CA LYS A 10 -22.92 -5.62 12.98
C LYS A 10 -22.17 -4.52 13.75
N VAL A 11 -20.96 -4.82 14.26
CA VAL A 11 -20.12 -3.81 14.93
C VAL A 11 -19.74 -2.66 14.01
N LEU A 12 -19.58 -2.91 12.70
CA LEU A 12 -19.24 -1.90 11.72
C LEU A 12 -20.46 -1.05 11.32
N ASP A 13 -21.65 -1.69 11.24
CA ASP A 13 -22.89 -0.98 11.00
C ASP A 13 -23.18 -0.01 12.17
N LEU A 14 -23.04 -0.48 13.42
CA LEU A 14 -23.17 0.35 14.63
C LEU A 14 -22.13 1.47 14.68
N PHE A 15 -20.90 1.22 14.20
CA PHE A 15 -19.88 2.26 14.11
C PHE A 15 -20.29 3.35 13.10
N LEU A 16 -20.86 2.96 11.96
CA LEU A 16 -21.35 3.92 10.96
C LEU A 16 -22.57 4.69 11.45
N GLU A 17 -23.49 4.04 12.19
CA GLU A 17 -24.63 4.69 12.85
C GLU A 17 -24.12 5.74 13.86
N ALA A 18 -23.18 5.40 14.74
CA ALA A 18 -22.58 6.31 15.70
C ALA A 18 -21.82 7.48 15.02
N ALA A 19 -21.15 7.21 13.89
CA ALA A 19 -20.48 8.25 13.12
C ALA A 19 -21.47 9.27 12.53
N GLU A 20 -22.64 8.81 12.09
CA GLU A 20 -23.73 9.65 11.60
C GLU A 20 -24.36 10.49 12.73
N GLU A 21 -24.60 9.88 13.90
CA GLU A 21 -25.06 10.59 15.11
C GLU A 21 -24.07 11.68 15.54
N PHE A 22 -22.77 11.44 15.36
CA PHE A 22 -21.70 12.43 15.63
C PHE A 22 -21.65 13.56 14.61
N GLY A 23 -22.36 13.43 13.48
CA GLY A 23 -22.42 14.44 12.42
C GLY A 23 -21.59 14.16 11.18
N TYR A 24 -20.95 13.00 11.07
CA TYR A 24 -20.25 12.62 9.84
C TYR A 24 -21.21 12.11 8.79
N LYS A 25 -21.03 12.58 7.54
CA LYS A 25 -21.87 12.18 6.41
C LYS A 25 -21.63 10.71 6.04
N LYS A 26 -22.68 9.99 5.69
CA LYS A 26 -22.55 8.71 4.99
C LYS A 26 -22.13 8.91 3.53
N THR A 27 -21.23 8.04 3.05
CA THR A 27 -20.88 7.96 1.62
C THR A 27 -20.73 6.52 1.18
N ASP A 28 -21.10 6.22 -0.04
CA ASP A 28 -20.89 4.92 -0.69
C ASP A 28 -19.87 5.01 -1.85
N ASP A 29 -19.34 6.21 -2.11
CA ASP A 29 -18.30 6.44 -3.11
C ASP A 29 -17.34 7.54 -2.67
N PHE A 30 -16.09 7.17 -2.42
CA PHE A 30 -14.99 8.07 -2.05
C PHE A 30 -14.26 8.66 -3.27
N ASN A 31 -14.67 8.33 -4.49
CA ASN A 31 -13.96 8.68 -5.73
C ASN A 31 -14.82 9.51 -6.70
N ASN A 32 -15.90 10.12 -6.22
CA ASN A 32 -16.83 10.93 -7.01
C ASN A 32 -16.45 12.44 -7.07
N GLY A 33 -15.23 12.80 -6.65
CA GLY A 33 -14.78 14.19 -6.56
C GLY A 33 -14.85 14.79 -5.15
N ASN A 34 -15.62 14.17 -4.24
CA ASN A 34 -15.62 14.48 -2.81
C ASN A 34 -15.47 13.21 -2.01
N ASN A 35 -14.35 13.08 -1.26
CA ASN A 35 -14.08 11.91 -0.45
C ASN A 35 -14.53 12.05 1.02
N GLU A 36 -15.14 13.20 1.41
CA GLU A 36 -15.59 13.44 2.78
C GLU A 36 -16.78 12.55 3.15
N GLY A 37 -16.68 11.85 4.27
CA GLY A 37 -17.72 10.97 4.80
C GLY A 37 -17.20 9.63 5.26
N MET A 38 -18.12 8.78 5.73
CA MET A 38 -17.83 7.42 6.19
C MET A 38 -18.70 6.38 5.49
N GLY A 39 -18.14 5.21 5.22
CA GLY A 39 -18.85 4.13 4.56
C GLY A 39 -18.01 2.88 4.37
N TYR A 40 -18.60 1.87 3.76
CA TYR A 40 -17.88 0.66 3.39
C TYR A 40 -16.96 0.89 2.20
N PHE A 41 -15.75 0.33 2.25
CA PHE A 41 -14.82 0.38 1.13
C PHE A 41 -15.36 -0.32 -0.13
N PRO A 42 -15.23 0.28 -1.32
CA PRO A 42 -15.17 -0.49 -2.55
C PRO A 42 -13.81 -1.17 -2.66
N PHE A 43 -13.79 -2.43 -3.10
CA PHE A 43 -12.56 -3.23 -3.19
C PHE A 43 -12.17 -3.53 -4.63
N THR A 44 -10.86 -3.60 -4.88
CA THR A 44 -10.31 -4.11 -6.14
C THR A 44 -10.44 -5.64 -6.17
N ILE A 45 -11.66 -6.09 -6.38
CA ILE A 45 -12.06 -7.49 -6.49
C ILE A 45 -12.86 -7.76 -7.77
N LYS A 46 -12.87 -9.02 -8.19
CA LYS A 46 -13.71 -9.54 -9.26
C LYS A 46 -14.25 -10.90 -8.84
N ASN A 47 -15.57 -11.00 -8.71
CA ASN A 47 -16.25 -12.23 -8.30
C ASN A 47 -15.70 -12.80 -6.97
N GLY A 48 -15.46 -11.94 -5.97
CA GLY A 48 -14.95 -12.33 -4.66
C GLY A 48 -13.43 -12.60 -4.59
N PHE A 49 -12.70 -12.52 -5.70
CA PHE A 49 -11.25 -12.67 -5.74
C PHE A 49 -10.54 -11.33 -5.91
N ARG A 50 -9.35 -11.21 -5.32
CA ARG A 50 -8.50 -10.02 -5.52
C ARG A 50 -8.19 -9.82 -7.01
N CYS A 51 -8.59 -8.68 -7.56
CA CYS A 51 -8.28 -8.28 -8.92
C CYS A 51 -7.05 -7.35 -8.92
N SER A 52 -5.86 -7.93 -8.70
CA SER A 52 -4.61 -7.17 -8.76
C SER A 52 -4.33 -6.66 -10.18
N THR A 53 -3.37 -5.73 -10.32
CA THR A 53 -2.89 -5.27 -11.64
C THR A 53 -2.40 -6.42 -12.51
N ALA A 54 -1.74 -7.42 -11.90
CA ALA A 54 -1.35 -8.64 -12.62
C ALA A 54 -2.57 -9.39 -13.18
N VAL A 55 -3.63 -9.54 -12.38
CA VAL A 55 -4.87 -10.22 -12.82
C VAL A 55 -5.62 -9.38 -13.86
N GLY A 56 -5.72 -8.07 -13.63
CA GLY A 56 -6.52 -7.17 -14.48
C GLY A 56 -5.84 -6.82 -15.81
N TYR A 57 -4.53 -6.66 -15.83
CA TYR A 57 -3.81 -6.13 -16.99
C TYR A 57 -2.75 -7.10 -17.55
N LEU A 58 -1.95 -7.75 -16.70
CA LEU A 58 -0.81 -8.54 -17.17
C LEU A 58 -1.24 -9.93 -17.67
N ASN A 59 -2.06 -10.66 -16.92
CA ASN A 59 -2.47 -12.02 -17.28
C ASN A 59 -3.15 -12.11 -18.65
N PRO A 60 -4.03 -11.15 -19.06
CA PRO A 60 -4.65 -11.19 -20.38
C PRO A 60 -3.66 -11.07 -21.55
N ILE A 61 -2.51 -10.44 -21.33
CA ILE A 61 -1.55 -10.10 -22.38
C ILE A 61 -0.21 -10.85 -22.28
N LYS A 62 0.02 -11.63 -21.22
CA LYS A 62 1.31 -12.28 -20.94
C LYS A 62 1.83 -13.21 -22.04
N LYS A 63 0.95 -13.64 -22.95
CA LYS A 63 1.30 -14.51 -24.09
C LYS A 63 1.67 -13.72 -25.38
N ARG A 64 1.64 -12.38 -25.34
CA ARG A 64 2.01 -11.58 -26.51
C ARG A 64 3.49 -11.76 -26.83
N LYS A 65 3.81 -11.99 -28.13
CA LYS A 65 5.20 -12.19 -28.60
C LYS A 65 6.11 -10.99 -28.35
N ASN A 66 5.56 -9.78 -28.31
CA ASN A 66 6.27 -8.53 -28.06
C ASN A 66 6.39 -8.17 -26.57
N LEU A 67 5.98 -9.05 -25.65
CA LEU A 67 6.07 -8.87 -24.21
C LEU A 67 6.98 -9.92 -23.60
N LYS A 68 8.09 -9.50 -22.99
CA LYS A 68 8.95 -10.35 -22.16
C LYS A 68 8.87 -9.91 -20.72
N ILE A 69 8.48 -10.82 -19.83
CA ILE A 69 8.41 -10.61 -18.39
C ILE A 69 9.58 -11.34 -17.75
N VAL A 70 10.39 -10.60 -16.99
CA VAL A 70 11.52 -11.16 -16.25
C VAL A 70 11.24 -10.94 -14.77
N THR A 71 11.09 -12.03 -14.03
CA THR A 71 10.87 -12.03 -12.58
C THR A 71 12.16 -12.35 -11.83
N ASN A 72 12.20 -12.09 -10.52
CA ASN A 72 13.39 -12.30 -9.68
C ASN A 72 14.63 -11.55 -10.21
N ALA A 73 14.40 -10.45 -10.92
CA ALA A 73 15.43 -9.57 -11.43
C ALA A 73 15.62 -8.39 -10.46
N HIS A 74 16.83 -8.27 -9.91
CA HIS A 74 17.18 -7.16 -9.03
C HIS A 74 17.96 -6.09 -9.83
N ILE A 75 17.40 -4.91 -9.96
CA ILE A 75 18.00 -3.85 -10.76
C ILE A 75 19.26 -3.31 -10.07
N LYS A 76 20.37 -3.31 -10.79
CA LYS A 76 21.63 -2.68 -10.36
C LYS A 76 21.60 -1.17 -10.62
N ASN A 77 21.49 -0.80 -11.89
CA ASN A 77 21.47 0.60 -12.32
C ASN A 77 20.96 0.73 -13.76
N ILE A 78 20.66 1.96 -14.14
CA ILE A 78 20.43 2.39 -15.52
C ILE A 78 21.76 2.93 -16.06
N GLN A 79 22.13 2.56 -17.28
CA GLN A 79 23.30 3.10 -17.96
C GLN A 79 22.94 4.28 -18.85
N PHE A 80 23.83 5.26 -18.87
CA PHE A 80 23.66 6.48 -19.65
C PHE A 80 24.84 6.67 -20.61
N GLU A 81 24.54 7.19 -21.78
CA GLU A 81 25.49 7.69 -22.75
C GLU A 81 25.00 9.06 -23.22
N ASN A 82 25.89 10.08 -23.17
CA ASN A 82 25.52 11.47 -23.49
C ASN A 82 24.21 11.93 -22.79
N LYS A 83 24.03 11.58 -21.51
CA LYS A 83 22.83 11.86 -20.68
C LYS A 83 21.55 11.15 -21.16
N LYS A 84 21.63 10.25 -22.11
CA LYS A 84 20.51 9.42 -22.57
C LYS A 84 20.58 8.04 -21.90
N ALA A 85 19.47 7.60 -21.34
CA ALA A 85 19.36 6.24 -20.81
C ALA A 85 19.34 5.22 -21.94
N ILE A 86 20.31 4.29 -21.94
CA ILE A 86 20.52 3.34 -23.05
C ILE A 86 20.29 1.89 -22.68
N SER A 87 20.49 1.52 -21.40
CA SER A 87 20.33 0.13 -20.96
C SER A 87 20.09 0.03 -19.47
N VAL A 88 19.65 -1.15 -19.03
CA VAL A 88 19.46 -1.50 -17.63
C VAL A 88 20.32 -2.70 -17.29
N ASN A 89 21.07 -2.60 -16.19
CA ASN A 89 21.78 -3.71 -15.58
C ASN A 89 20.94 -4.29 -14.44
N TYR A 90 20.83 -5.60 -14.38
CA TYR A 90 20.14 -6.29 -13.29
C TYR A 90 20.76 -7.68 -13.02
N TRP A 91 20.56 -8.19 -11.80
CA TRP A 91 21.00 -9.54 -11.45
C TRP A 91 19.86 -10.53 -11.52
N ILE A 92 20.15 -11.72 -12.05
CA ILE A 92 19.35 -12.93 -11.89
C ILE A 92 20.27 -14.03 -11.36
N ASN A 93 19.94 -14.65 -10.23
CA ASN A 93 20.74 -15.70 -9.64
C ASN A 93 22.25 -15.35 -9.55
N ASN A 94 22.54 -14.12 -9.11
CA ASN A 94 23.89 -13.52 -9.02
C ASN A 94 24.60 -13.26 -10.37
N ASN A 95 24.02 -13.58 -11.50
CA ASN A 95 24.56 -13.24 -12.82
C ASN A 95 24.11 -11.83 -13.22
N LEU A 96 25.06 -11.00 -13.62
CA LEU A 96 24.77 -9.67 -14.14
C LEU A 96 24.32 -9.76 -15.61
N VAL A 97 23.16 -9.17 -15.88
CA VAL A 97 22.56 -9.11 -17.23
C VAL A 97 22.39 -7.65 -17.62
N ASN A 98 22.71 -7.33 -18.89
CA ASN A 98 22.47 -6.03 -19.48
C ASN A 98 21.39 -6.15 -20.56
N VAL A 99 20.42 -5.23 -20.55
CA VAL A 99 19.36 -5.12 -21.58
C VAL A 99 19.35 -3.71 -22.12
N LYS A 100 19.59 -3.58 -23.42
CA LYS A 100 19.52 -2.30 -24.13
C LYS A 100 18.09 -1.88 -24.44
N SER A 101 17.85 -0.59 -24.41
CA SER A 101 16.59 0.02 -24.82
C SER A 101 16.71 0.64 -26.20
N ASN A 102 15.76 0.35 -27.07
CA ASN A 102 15.69 0.95 -28.39
C ASN A 102 14.92 2.28 -28.41
N LYS A 103 14.07 2.53 -27.41
CA LYS A 103 13.22 3.73 -27.34
C LYS A 103 13.40 4.44 -26.02
N GLU A 104 12.87 3.86 -24.93
CA GLU A 104 12.84 4.49 -23.60
C GLU A 104 12.94 3.45 -22.48
N ILE A 105 13.28 3.90 -21.29
CA ILE A 105 13.28 3.12 -20.06
C ILE A 105 12.26 3.75 -19.12
N ILE A 106 11.24 2.97 -18.72
CA ILE A 106 10.20 3.40 -17.79
C ILE A 106 10.53 2.87 -16.40
N LEU A 107 10.81 3.77 -15.46
CA LEU A 107 11.11 3.43 -14.07
C LEU A 107 9.84 3.51 -13.22
N SER A 108 9.34 2.37 -12.75
CA SER A 108 8.14 2.23 -11.93
C SER A 108 8.38 1.34 -10.70
N ALA A 109 9.53 1.54 -10.03
CA ALA A 109 9.97 0.72 -8.91
C ALA A 109 9.40 1.15 -7.54
N GLY A 110 8.43 2.05 -7.52
CA GLY A 110 7.77 2.56 -6.32
C GLY A 110 8.58 3.61 -5.57
N THR A 111 8.01 4.08 -4.46
CA THR A 111 8.52 5.22 -3.67
C THR A 111 9.95 5.00 -3.19
N ILE A 112 10.31 3.77 -2.81
CA ILE A 112 11.65 3.43 -2.30
C ILE A 112 12.58 3.02 -3.44
N GLY A 113 12.11 2.13 -4.32
CA GLY A 113 12.95 1.54 -5.37
C GLY A 113 13.37 2.54 -6.45
N SER A 114 12.48 3.44 -6.88
CA SER A 114 12.79 4.39 -7.95
C SER A 114 13.91 5.37 -7.58
N PRO A 115 13.88 6.09 -6.45
CA PRO A 115 14.99 6.96 -6.06
C PRO A 115 16.27 6.18 -5.76
N HIS A 116 16.18 4.96 -5.21
CA HIS A 116 17.33 4.10 -4.97
C HIS A 116 18.04 3.74 -6.28
N ILE A 117 17.30 3.31 -7.31
CA ILE A 117 17.84 3.00 -8.63
C ILE A 117 18.41 4.25 -9.30
N LEU A 118 17.74 5.40 -9.22
CA LEU A 118 18.26 6.66 -9.79
C LEU A 118 19.59 7.06 -9.16
N GLN A 119 19.70 7.01 -7.83
CA GLN A 119 20.95 7.33 -7.12
C GLN A 119 22.05 6.33 -7.49
N ALA A 120 21.77 5.03 -7.52
CA ALA A 120 22.72 4.01 -7.98
C ALA A 120 23.12 4.16 -9.46
N SER A 121 22.37 4.95 -10.22
CA SER A 121 22.61 5.26 -11.63
C SER A 121 23.25 6.63 -11.87
N GLY A 122 23.70 7.33 -10.80
CA GLY A 122 24.36 8.62 -10.91
C GLY A 122 23.41 9.83 -11.00
N ILE A 123 22.12 9.66 -10.69
CA ILE A 123 21.13 10.75 -10.66
C ILE A 123 20.62 10.94 -9.23
N GLY A 124 20.99 12.02 -8.58
CA GLY A 124 20.63 12.31 -7.20
C GLY A 124 21.50 13.38 -6.58
N PRO A 125 21.41 13.60 -5.25
CA PRO A 125 22.26 14.55 -4.55
C PRO A 125 23.75 14.19 -4.71
N GLY A 126 24.51 15.09 -5.33
CA GLY A 126 25.89 14.85 -5.72
C GLY A 126 26.80 14.42 -4.57
N GLU A 127 26.57 14.95 -3.35
CA GLU A 127 27.33 14.54 -2.16
C GLU A 127 27.09 13.07 -1.78
N ILE A 128 25.82 12.61 -1.83
CA ILE A 128 25.46 11.21 -1.54
C ILE A 128 26.09 10.28 -2.58
N LEU A 129 26.05 10.67 -3.85
CA LEU A 129 26.62 9.89 -4.96
C LEU A 129 28.13 9.74 -4.78
N LYS A 130 28.85 10.85 -4.59
CA LYS A 130 30.32 10.86 -4.38
C LYS A 130 30.74 10.06 -3.15
N LYS A 131 30.00 10.18 -2.03
CA LYS A 131 30.24 9.40 -0.82
C LYS A 131 30.14 7.88 -1.06
N ASN A 132 29.32 7.46 -2.02
CA ASN A 132 29.15 6.05 -2.40
C ASN A 132 30.00 5.67 -3.64
N SER A 133 30.97 6.48 -4.06
CA SER A 133 31.80 6.24 -5.24
C SER A 133 30.98 6.04 -6.53
N ILE A 134 29.89 6.79 -6.67
CA ILE A 134 29.05 6.82 -7.87
C ILE A 134 29.37 8.09 -8.66
N ASP A 135 29.65 7.95 -9.95
CA ASP A 135 29.83 9.09 -10.85
C ASP A 135 28.55 9.91 -10.98
N VAL A 136 28.69 11.23 -10.85
CA VAL A 136 27.55 12.15 -10.92
C VAL A 136 27.21 12.45 -12.37
N ILE A 137 26.18 11.79 -12.90
CA ILE A 137 25.63 12.08 -14.23
C ILE A 137 24.77 13.34 -14.18
N LYS A 138 23.93 13.44 -13.12
CA LYS A 138 23.12 14.63 -12.86
C LYS A 138 22.97 14.86 -11.35
N ASP A 139 23.48 15.97 -10.87
CA ASP A 139 23.14 16.43 -9.51
C ASP A 139 21.69 16.89 -9.48
N HIS A 140 20.87 16.21 -8.67
CA HIS A 140 19.46 16.45 -8.52
C HIS A 140 19.03 16.28 -7.06
N GLN A 141 18.97 17.38 -6.35
CA GLN A 141 18.77 17.40 -4.90
C GLN A 141 17.42 16.81 -4.44
N SER A 142 16.39 16.79 -5.29
CA SER A 142 15.06 16.28 -4.93
C SER A 142 14.94 14.76 -4.98
N VAL A 143 15.87 14.04 -5.64
CA VAL A 143 15.83 12.57 -5.72
C VAL A 143 16.07 11.96 -4.36
N GLY A 144 15.07 11.23 -3.86
CA GLY A 144 15.08 10.64 -2.52
C GLY A 144 14.72 11.61 -1.40
N ARG A 145 14.24 12.81 -1.70
CA ARG A 145 13.76 13.80 -0.72
C ARG A 145 12.23 13.85 -0.68
N ASN A 146 11.70 14.56 0.31
CA ASN A 146 10.27 14.76 0.53
C ASN A 146 9.47 13.46 0.72
N LEU A 147 10.10 12.44 1.30
CA LEU A 147 9.39 11.22 1.66
C LEU A 147 8.29 11.56 2.67
N THR A 148 7.07 11.13 2.37
CA THR A 148 5.91 11.25 3.26
C THR A 148 5.30 9.88 3.48
N ASP A 149 4.78 9.67 4.70
CA ASP A 149 4.04 8.45 5.02
C ASP A 149 2.95 8.75 6.05
N HIS A 150 1.97 7.88 6.08
CA HIS A 150 0.82 7.99 6.97
C HIS A 150 1.11 7.33 8.32
N LEU A 151 1.38 8.14 9.36
CA LEU A 151 1.44 7.62 10.72
C LEU A 151 0.05 7.23 11.19
N MET A 152 -0.09 6.00 11.68
CA MET A 152 -1.36 5.41 12.09
C MET A 152 -1.43 5.21 13.61
N LEU A 153 -2.52 5.65 14.22
CA LEU A 153 -2.93 5.25 15.57
C LEU A 153 -3.93 4.10 15.48
N ARG A 154 -3.73 3.06 16.28
CA ARG A 154 -4.53 1.83 16.22
C ARG A 154 -5.08 1.43 17.59
N PRO A 155 -6.03 2.18 18.16
CA PRO A 155 -6.70 1.75 19.39
C PRO A 155 -7.50 0.47 19.15
N VAL A 156 -7.49 -0.42 20.13
CA VAL A 156 -8.26 -1.67 20.11
C VAL A 156 -9.39 -1.57 21.12
N TYR A 157 -10.61 -1.78 20.64
CA TYR A 157 -11.81 -1.78 21.50
C TYR A 157 -12.35 -3.20 21.64
N LYS A 158 -12.27 -3.71 22.88
CA LYS A 158 -12.91 -4.97 23.24
C LYS A 158 -14.42 -4.77 23.32
N ILE A 159 -15.16 -5.70 22.73
CA ILE A 159 -16.63 -5.64 22.68
C ILE A 159 -17.27 -6.88 23.30
N LYS A 160 -18.57 -6.80 23.59
CA LYS A 160 -19.37 -7.91 24.10
C LYS A 160 -20.57 -8.13 23.18
N ASN A 161 -21.07 -9.36 23.14
CA ASN A 161 -22.31 -9.76 22.44
C ASN A 161 -22.36 -9.48 20.93
N LEU A 162 -21.22 -9.23 20.28
CA LEU A 162 -21.12 -9.07 18.84
C LEU A 162 -20.03 -9.97 18.27
N GLU A 163 -20.25 -10.46 17.06
CA GLU A 163 -19.29 -11.28 16.35
C GLU A 163 -18.27 -10.41 15.61
N THR A 164 -17.02 -10.88 15.61
CA THR A 164 -15.90 -10.28 14.91
C THR A 164 -15.08 -11.34 14.18
N LEU A 165 -14.11 -10.93 13.38
CA LEU A 165 -13.16 -11.87 12.78
C LEU A 165 -12.35 -12.66 13.80
N ASN A 166 -12.16 -12.11 15.02
CA ASN A 166 -11.48 -12.81 16.10
C ASN A 166 -12.26 -14.08 16.50
N ASN A 167 -13.59 -14.00 16.61
CA ASN A 167 -14.44 -15.15 16.91
C ASN A 167 -14.39 -16.21 15.80
N ILE A 168 -14.38 -15.78 14.54
CA ILE A 168 -14.29 -16.69 13.39
C ILE A 168 -12.92 -17.38 13.38
N TYR A 169 -11.84 -16.62 13.62
CA TYR A 169 -10.47 -17.11 13.60
C TYR A 169 -10.22 -18.24 14.61
N TYR A 170 -10.83 -18.20 15.79
CA TYR A 170 -10.65 -19.22 16.84
C TYR A 170 -11.71 -20.32 16.84
N SER A 171 -12.71 -20.27 15.98
CA SER A 171 -13.74 -21.31 15.86
C SER A 171 -13.54 -22.17 14.61
N VAL A 172 -13.35 -23.47 14.78
CA VAL A 172 -13.22 -24.41 13.67
C VAL A 172 -14.49 -24.44 12.82
N THR A 173 -15.65 -24.52 13.46
CA THR A 173 -16.94 -24.55 12.76
C THR A 173 -17.19 -23.30 11.95
N LYS A 174 -16.91 -22.11 12.52
CA LYS A 174 -17.05 -20.83 11.80
C LYS A 174 -16.08 -20.70 10.64
N LYS A 175 -14.85 -21.21 10.75
CA LYS A 175 -13.89 -21.28 9.63
C LYS A 175 -14.43 -22.12 8.48
N ILE A 176 -14.97 -23.31 8.79
CA ILE A 176 -15.56 -24.20 7.79
C ILE A 176 -16.74 -23.50 7.11
N LEU A 177 -17.67 -22.94 7.86
CA LEU A 177 -18.83 -22.22 7.31
C LEU A 177 -18.39 -21.02 6.45
N THR A 178 -17.39 -20.24 6.88
CA THR A 178 -16.82 -19.14 6.11
C THR A 178 -16.18 -19.66 4.80
N GLY A 179 -15.48 -20.79 4.85
CA GLY A 179 -14.92 -21.45 3.67
C GLY A 179 -15.99 -21.88 2.68
N LEU A 180 -17.06 -22.53 3.16
CA LEU A 180 -18.21 -22.96 2.33
C LEU A 180 -18.92 -21.75 1.72
N GLN A 181 -19.16 -20.70 2.51
CA GLN A 181 -19.76 -19.45 2.03
C GLN A 181 -18.94 -18.84 0.90
N PHE A 182 -17.64 -18.80 1.04
CA PHE A 182 -16.74 -18.32 -0.01
C PHE A 182 -16.77 -19.22 -1.24
N PHE A 183 -16.69 -20.53 -1.04
CA PHE A 183 -16.62 -21.50 -2.14
C PHE A 183 -17.87 -21.45 -3.01
N PHE A 184 -19.06 -21.50 -2.41
CA PHE A 184 -20.33 -21.57 -3.13
C PHE A 184 -20.90 -20.21 -3.54
N LEU A 185 -20.79 -19.20 -2.67
CA LEU A 185 -21.49 -17.93 -2.84
C LEU A 185 -20.56 -16.76 -3.24
N ARG A 186 -19.24 -16.93 -3.12
CA ARG A 186 -18.26 -15.84 -3.31
C ARG A 186 -18.56 -14.61 -2.42
N LYS A 187 -18.98 -14.87 -1.18
CA LYS A 187 -19.32 -13.88 -0.15
C LYS A 187 -18.56 -14.18 1.15
N GLY A 188 -18.67 -13.24 2.10
CA GLY A 188 -18.10 -13.38 3.43
C GLY A 188 -16.65 -12.89 3.56
N PRO A 189 -16.06 -13.07 4.75
CA PRO A 189 -14.77 -12.47 5.14
C PRO A 189 -13.60 -12.78 4.21
N LEU A 190 -13.58 -13.93 3.55
CA LEU A 190 -12.51 -14.30 2.62
C LEU A 190 -12.51 -13.50 1.31
N THR A 191 -13.53 -12.69 1.05
CA THR A 191 -13.59 -11.80 -0.12
C THR A 191 -13.04 -10.40 0.13
N VAL A 192 -12.66 -10.08 1.37
CA VAL A 192 -12.38 -8.71 1.84
C VAL A 192 -10.99 -8.62 2.45
N GLY A 193 -10.38 -7.44 2.38
CA GLY A 193 -9.12 -7.14 3.07
C GLY A 193 -9.30 -6.89 4.58
N ALA A 194 -8.27 -6.40 5.23
CA ALA A 194 -8.26 -6.23 6.68
C ALA A 194 -9.23 -5.14 7.19
N SER A 195 -9.41 -4.06 6.44
CA SER A 195 -10.29 -2.94 6.80
C SER A 195 -11.54 -2.96 5.92
N TYR A 196 -12.69 -2.79 6.53
CA TYR A 196 -14.00 -2.89 5.88
C TYR A 196 -14.66 -1.53 5.68
N VAL A 197 -14.54 -0.65 6.68
CA VAL A 197 -15.11 0.69 6.66
C VAL A 197 -13.98 1.70 6.53
N CYS A 198 -14.23 2.74 5.76
CA CYS A 198 -13.38 3.91 5.58
C CYS A 198 -14.12 5.17 6.02
N GLY A 199 -13.37 6.18 6.39
CA GLY A 199 -13.87 7.52 6.54
C GLY A 199 -12.80 8.53 6.21
N PHE A 200 -13.18 9.61 5.56
CA PHE A 200 -12.35 10.80 5.42
C PHE A 200 -13.08 11.96 6.07
N VAL A 201 -12.44 12.55 7.07
CA VAL A 201 -13.04 13.63 7.86
C VAL A 201 -12.04 14.76 8.08
N LYS A 202 -12.58 15.92 8.39
CA LYS A 202 -11.80 17.09 8.78
C LYS A 202 -11.60 17.06 10.30
N SER A 203 -10.38 17.29 10.76
CA SER A 203 -10.11 17.47 12.19
C SER A 203 -10.58 18.82 12.71
N ASP A 204 -10.80 19.77 11.81
CA ASP A 204 -11.26 21.12 12.08
C ASP A 204 -12.17 21.58 10.92
N SER A 205 -13.28 22.26 11.25
CA SER A 205 -14.26 22.77 10.30
C SER A 205 -13.70 23.79 9.30
N HIS A 206 -12.61 24.47 9.66
CA HIS A 206 -11.94 25.44 8.79
C HIS A 206 -11.13 24.82 7.66
N LEU A 207 -10.87 23.51 7.70
CA LEU A 207 -10.13 22.83 6.65
C LEU A 207 -10.98 22.69 5.38
N GLU A 208 -10.39 22.99 4.23
CA GLU A 208 -11.07 22.83 2.93
C GLU A 208 -11.29 21.36 2.59
N THR A 209 -10.32 20.50 2.92
CA THR A 209 -10.34 19.06 2.59
C THR A 209 -10.09 18.21 3.82
N PRO A 210 -10.60 16.95 3.86
CA PRO A 210 -10.29 15.99 4.90
C PRO A 210 -8.79 15.77 5.09
N ASN A 211 -8.35 15.75 6.33
CA ASN A 211 -6.96 15.50 6.72
C ASN A 211 -6.82 14.24 7.58
N LEU A 212 -7.93 13.66 8.04
CA LEU A 212 -7.94 12.39 8.76
C LEU A 212 -8.62 11.30 7.93
N GLN A 213 -8.03 10.11 7.96
CA GLN A 213 -8.61 8.91 7.39
C GLN A 213 -8.82 7.86 8.46
N PHE A 214 -9.98 7.24 8.47
CA PHE A 214 -10.31 6.09 9.29
C PHE A 214 -10.26 4.81 8.47
N HIS A 215 -9.73 3.76 9.07
CA HIS A 215 -9.78 2.38 8.58
C HIS A 215 -10.32 1.50 9.70
N ILE A 216 -11.53 0.98 9.55
CA ILE A 216 -12.16 0.20 10.61
C ILE A 216 -12.12 -1.28 10.23
N SER A 217 -11.52 -2.06 11.13
CA SER A 217 -11.43 -3.52 11.00
C SER A 217 -12.26 -4.21 12.07
N PRO A 218 -13.09 -5.21 11.74
CA PRO A 218 -13.80 -6.02 12.75
C PRO A 218 -12.87 -7.10 13.34
N ALA A 219 -11.62 -6.72 13.61
CA ALA A 219 -10.58 -7.59 14.14
C ALA A 219 -9.58 -6.80 14.98
N SER A 220 -8.80 -7.51 15.79
CA SER A 220 -7.71 -6.92 16.54
C SER A 220 -6.53 -7.86 16.69
N THR A 221 -5.32 -7.28 16.73
CA THR A 221 -4.05 -7.98 16.91
C THR A 221 -3.01 -6.99 17.46
N ASP A 222 -2.01 -7.49 18.19
CA ASP A 222 -0.92 -6.64 18.68
C ASP A 222 -0.06 -6.09 17.54
N GLN A 223 0.30 -6.94 16.59
CA GLN A 223 1.12 -6.55 15.44
C GLN A 223 0.52 -7.06 14.13
N LEU A 224 0.22 -6.14 13.21
CA LEU A 224 -0.27 -6.48 11.88
C LEU A 224 0.72 -7.39 11.13
N GLY A 225 0.20 -8.53 10.65
CA GLY A 225 0.97 -9.48 9.86
C GLY A 225 2.03 -10.30 10.62
N LYS A 226 2.20 -10.06 11.93
CA LYS A 226 3.19 -10.77 12.76
C LYS A 226 2.58 -11.54 13.92
N SER A 227 1.48 -11.05 14.49
CA SER A 227 0.78 -11.69 15.61
C SER A 227 -0.53 -12.33 15.17
N SER A 228 -0.96 -13.34 15.91
CA SER A 228 -2.32 -13.88 15.83
C SER A 228 -3.34 -12.82 16.24
N LEU A 229 -4.60 -13.03 15.86
CA LEU A 229 -5.70 -12.20 16.37
C LEU A 229 -5.87 -12.43 17.88
N HIS A 230 -6.39 -11.44 18.59
CA HIS A 230 -6.72 -11.60 20.01
C HIS A 230 -7.83 -12.66 20.21
N LYS A 231 -7.80 -13.36 21.35
CA LYS A 231 -8.79 -14.42 21.68
C LYS A 231 -10.14 -13.87 22.13
N PHE A 232 -10.31 -12.56 22.21
CA PHE A 232 -11.55 -11.88 22.57
C PHE A 232 -12.15 -11.13 21.38
N PRO A 233 -13.46 -10.92 21.32
CA PRO A 233 -14.07 -10.12 20.27
C PRO A 233 -13.66 -8.66 20.43
N ALA A 234 -13.23 -8.05 19.34
CA ALA A 234 -12.79 -6.66 19.29
C ALA A 234 -12.82 -6.10 17.87
N PHE A 235 -12.80 -4.78 17.76
CA PHE A 235 -12.59 -4.08 16.50
C PHE A 235 -11.49 -3.02 16.67
N THR A 236 -10.93 -2.60 15.56
CA THR A 236 -9.82 -1.65 15.54
C THR A 236 -10.15 -0.51 14.57
N PRO A 237 -10.54 0.67 15.08
CA PRO A 237 -10.57 1.89 14.30
C PRO A 237 -9.13 2.44 14.22
N THR A 238 -8.55 2.36 13.05
CA THR A 238 -7.24 2.97 12.77
C THR A 238 -7.46 4.39 12.26
N ILE A 239 -6.75 5.35 12.85
CA ILE A 239 -6.84 6.77 12.49
C ILE A 239 -5.49 7.19 11.92
N THR A 240 -5.52 7.90 10.81
CA THR A 240 -4.33 8.30 10.04
C THR A 240 -4.42 9.76 9.65
N ASN A 241 -3.34 10.52 9.88
CA ASN A 241 -3.19 11.83 9.27
C ASN A 241 -2.75 11.66 7.81
N VAL A 242 -3.62 12.02 6.85
CA VAL A 242 -3.34 11.91 5.41
C VAL A 242 -2.72 13.17 4.81
N ARG A 243 -2.49 14.19 5.62
CA ARG A 243 -1.82 15.45 5.26
C ARG A 243 -0.61 15.72 6.17
N PRO A 244 0.35 14.79 6.32
CA PRO A 244 1.49 15.00 7.21
C PRO A 244 2.37 16.15 6.69
N THR A 245 2.86 16.97 7.60
CA THR A 245 3.86 18.03 7.32
C THR A 245 5.28 17.49 7.31
N SER A 246 5.54 16.42 8.06
CA SER A 246 6.85 15.76 8.13
C SER A 246 7.36 15.34 6.76
N ARG A 247 8.66 15.57 6.54
CA ARG A 247 9.36 15.18 5.30
C ARG A 247 10.60 14.36 5.65
N GLY A 248 10.67 13.18 5.05
CA GLY A 248 11.77 12.25 5.20
C GLY A 248 12.65 12.16 3.96
N SER A 249 13.55 11.18 3.97
CA SER A 249 14.46 10.93 2.85
C SER A 249 14.74 9.44 2.63
N ILE A 250 15.14 9.14 1.39
CA ILE A 250 15.68 7.84 0.96
C ILE A 250 17.07 8.11 0.39
N GLU A 251 18.10 7.55 1.00
CA GLU A 251 19.49 7.80 0.64
C GLU A 251 20.21 6.50 0.31
N LEU A 252 20.97 6.52 -0.77
CA LEU A 252 21.82 5.40 -1.13
C LEU A 252 22.79 5.08 0.02
N ASN A 253 22.93 3.80 0.34
CA ASN A 253 23.79 3.31 1.42
C ASN A 253 25.00 2.52 0.92
N SER A 254 24.96 2.07 -0.33
CA SER A 254 25.98 1.30 -1.00
C SER A 254 25.81 1.42 -2.52
N PRO A 255 26.86 1.33 -3.33
CA PRO A 255 26.73 1.20 -4.78
C PRO A 255 26.06 -0.12 -5.21
N ASP A 256 26.02 -1.10 -4.32
CA ASP A 256 25.28 -2.36 -4.53
C ASP A 256 23.83 -2.18 -4.08
N THR A 257 22.89 -2.11 -5.01
CA THR A 257 21.47 -1.94 -4.74
C THR A 257 20.82 -3.13 -4.03
N ARG A 258 21.51 -4.24 -3.84
CA ARG A 258 21.05 -5.35 -2.98
C ARG A 258 21.15 -4.99 -1.50
N VAL A 259 21.96 -3.99 -1.15
CA VAL A 259 21.99 -3.36 0.17
C VAL A 259 20.86 -2.32 0.22
N SER A 260 19.98 -2.45 1.20
CA SER A 260 18.84 -1.53 1.37
C SER A 260 19.30 -0.08 1.56
N PRO A 261 18.58 0.90 0.97
CA PRO A 261 18.86 2.31 1.18
C PRO A 261 18.57 2.71 2.64
N LYS A 262 19.13 3.82 3.07
CA LYS A 262 18.76 4.47 4.34
C LYS A 262 17.42 5.17 4.16
N ILE A 263 16.44 4.79 4.96
CA ILE A 263 15.11 5.38 4.98
C ILE A 263 14.94 6.15 6.28
N LYS A 264 14.76 7.46 6.19
CA LYS A 264 14.49 8.35 7.32
C LYS A 264 13.09 8.92 7.14
N MET A 265 12.15 8.47 7.95
CA MET A 265 10.75 8.90 7.83
C MET A 265 10.50 10.28 8.42
N ASN A 266 11.22 10.64 9.49
CA ASN A 266 11.11 11.92 10.18
C ASN A 266 9.68 12.23 10.65
N TYR A 267 8.99 11.22 11.20
CA TYR A 267 7.63 11.38 11.73
C TYR A 267 7.57 12.43 12.83
N LEU A 268 6.45 13.17 12.90
CA LEU A 268 6.14 14.14 13.95
C LEU A 268 7.13 15.32 14.05
N SER A 269 7.80 15.67 12.95
CA SER A 269 8.69 16.84 12.87
C SER A 269 7.95 18.07 12.41
#